data_92e3c15a18e1cdf401d56825b0979cbf
#
_entry.id   92e3c15a18e1cdf401d56825b0979cbf
#
_cell.length_a   1.000
_cell.length_b   1.000
_cell.length_c   1.000
_cell.angle_alpha   90.00
_cell.angle_beta   90.00
_cell.angle_gamma   90.00
#
_symmetry.space_group_name_H-M   'P 1'
#
loop_
_entity.id
_entity.type
_entity.pdbx_description
1 polymer ?
#
loop_
_entity_poly.entity_id
_entity_poly.type
_entity_poly.pdbx_seq_one_letter_code
_entity_poly.pdbx_strand_id
1 'polypeptide(L)'
;MLRYGQFCPVAKAAEIIADRWTPLIVRELCFGPCAFGDLLFAMPLISRTMLAQRLKEMADAEVISIVPKAQGRGNLYRLTPAGEDFRPIIEQMSAWGQRWTQSIAPEELDPVLLMFGARRQIDLAALPAGRTVIRFEFRGVPKAKAKQRYWWLVIQRPETEVCLKNPGFEVDAVVTADLATFTRLVLGYVGLREVLGRRLVAFSGSEAAIALLCRLLQLPQQPTQKTFRFSSGFAAAVAAPKRSAATARIAAVA
;
A
#
# COMPACT_ATOMS: atom_id res chain seq x y z
N MET A 1 -0.03 -6.79 26.58
CA MET A 1 0.85 -5.60 26.44
C MET A 1 1.80 -5.52 27.62
N LEU A 2 3.10 -5.30 27.35
CA LEU A 2 4.10 -5.00 28.38
C LEU A 2 3.83 -3.57 28.90
N ARG A 3 3.85 -3.39 30.23
CA ARG A 3 3.61 -2.09 30.84
C ARG A 3 4.92 -1.48 31.34
N TYR A 4 5.11 -0.19 31.07
CA TYR A 4 6.24 0.58 31.62
C TYR A 4 6.07 0.90 33.11
N GLY A 5 4.84 0.80 33.64
CA GLY A 5 4.54 1.15 35.03
C GLY A 5 4.73 2.64 35.35
N GLN A 6 4.69 3.51 34.34
CA GLN A 6 4.89 4.94 34.48
C GLN A 6 3.60 5.71 34.20
N PHE A 7 3.40 6.82 34.90
CA PHE A 7 2.28 7.75 34.63
C PHE A 7 2.53 8.68 33.43
N CYS A 8 3.73 8.68 32.88
CA CYS A 8 4.14 9.51 31.74
C CYS A 8 3.24 9.26 30.52
N PRO A 9 2.63 10.31 29.90
CA PRO A 9 1.77 10.13 28.72
C PRO A 9 2.48 9.44 27.54
N VAL A 10 3.79 9.68 27.37
CA VAL A 10 4.59 9.00 26.34
C VAL A 10 4.68 7.50 26.61
N ALA A 11 4.92 7.11 27.87
CA ALA A 11 4.95 5.69 28.24
C ALA A 11 3.58 5.04 27.99
N LYS A 12 2.48 5.71 28.34
CA LYS A 12 1.11 5.22 28.09
C LYS A 12 0.80 5.03 26.61
N ALA A 13 1.17 6.00 25.78
CA ALA A 13 1.00 5.88 24.33
C ALA A 13 1.89 4.77 23.74
N ALA A 14 3.14 4.66 24.23
CA ALA A 14 4.07 3.64 23.76
C ALA A 14 3.62 2.21 24.13
N GLU A 15 2.94 2.01 25.25
CA GLU A 15 2.34 0.71 25.62
C GLU A 15 1.35 0.22 24.55
N ILE A 16 0.75 1.13 23.78
CA ILE A 16 -0.22 0.82 22.72
C ILE A 16 0.46 0.78 21.36
N ILE A 17 1.08 1.90 20.94
CA ILE A 17 1.52 2.09 19.56
C ILE A 17 2.90 1.51 19.26
N ALA A 18 3.79 1.39 20.26
CA ALA A 18 5.15 0.91 20.03
C ALA A 18 5.27 -0.62 19.96
N ASP A 19 4.18 -1.34 20.05
CA ASP A 19 4.20 -2.79 19.87
C ASP A 19 4.35 -3.14 18.38
N ARG A 20 5.15 -4.16 18.06
CA ARG A 20 5.75 -4.46 16.75
C ARG A 20 4.83 -4.30 15.55
N TRP A 21 3.59 -4.73 15.60
CA TRP A 21 2.69 -4.71 14.44
C TRP A 21 1.69 -3.56 14.46
N THR A 22 1.49 -2.93 15.62
CA THR A 22 0.47 -1.89 15.80
C THR A 22 0.63 -0.70 14.84
N PRO A 23 1.83 -0.11 14.65
CA PRO A 23 1.99 0.99 13.69
C PRO A 23 1.63 0.60 12.26
N LEU A 24 1.91 -0.65 11.86
CA LEU A 24 1.59 -1.13 10.52
C LEU A 24 0.09 -1.39 10.34
N ILE A 25 -0.59 -1.89 11.39
CA ILE A 25 -2.05 -2.05 11.38
C ILE A 25 -2.73 -0.68 11.29
N VAL A 26 -2.31 0.29 12.12
CA VAL A 26 -2.83 1.67 12.07
C VAL A 26 -2.62 2.28 10.68
N ARG A 27 -1.41 2.11 10.11
CA ARG A 27 -1.11 2.56 8.73
C ARG A 27 -2.14 2.03 7.73
N GLU A 28 -2.45 0.74 7.77
CA GLU A 28 -3.44 0.15 6.87
C GLU A 28 -4.83 0.73 7.08
N LEU A 29 -5.24 0.89 8.34
CA LEU A 29 -6.55 1.43 8.69
C LEU A 29 -6.69 2.94 8.41
N CYS A 30 -5.57 3.66 8.30
CA CYS A 30 -5.57 5.05 7.83
C CYS A 30 -6.04 5.21 6.37
N PHE A 31 -6.01 4.15 5.57
CA PHE A 31 -6.60 4.16 4.22
C PHE A 31 -8.10 3.86 4.22
N GLY A 32 -8.66 3.46 5.34
CA GLY A 32 -10.06 3.14 5.52
C GLY A 32 -10.29 1.78 6.19
N PRO A 33 -11.57 1.40 6.40
CA PRO A 33 -11.91 0.14 7.02
C PRO A 33 -11.39 -1.06 6.23
N CYS A 34 -10.73 -2.01 6.91
CA CYS A 34 -10.12 -3.20 6.32
C CYS A 34 -10.72 -4.47 6.90
N ALA A 35 -10.84 -5.53 6.09
CA ALA A 35 -11.13 -6.87 6.60
C ALA A 35 -9.85 -7.54 7.11
N PHE A 36 -10.01 -8.58 7.95
CA PHE A 36 -8.90 -9.37 8.48
C PHE A 36 -7.95 -9.89 7.38
N GLY A 37 -8.52 -10.39 6.26
CA GLY A 37 -7.74 -10.89 5.13
C GLY A 37 -6.91 -9.80 4.44
N ASP A 38 -7.44 -8.57 4.35
CA ASP A 38 -6.75 -7.44 3.73
C ASP A 38 -5.55 -6.99 4.59
N LEU A 39 -5.72 -6.97 5.91
CA LEU A 39 -4.65 -6.68 6.85
C LEU A 39 -3.54 -7.75 6.80
N LEU A 40 -3.95 -9.04 6.76
CA LEU A 40 -3.01 -10.14 6.65
C LEU A 40 -2.21 -10.08 5.33
N PHE A 41 -2.87 -9.71 4.24
CA PHE A 41 -2.24 -9.53 2.93
C PHE A 41 -1.22 -8.38 2.93
N ALA A 42 -1.56 -7.26 3.57
CA ALA A 42 -0.68 -6.09 3.66
C ALA A 42 0.55 -6.31 4.56
N MET A 43 0.52 -7.34 5.40
CA MET A 43 1.59 -7.68 6.35
C MET A 43 1.95 -9.17 6.25
N PRO A 44 2.62 -9.62 5.17
CA PRO A 44 2.79 -11.04 4.87
C PRO A 44 3.60 -11.83 5.91
N LEU A 45 4.34 -11.17 6.79
CA LEU A 45 5.13 -11.81 7.86
C LEU A 45 4.39 -11.92 9.20
N ILE A 46 3.18 -11.35 9.33
CA ILE A 46 2.38 -11.52 10.54
C ILE A 46 1.61 -12.84 10.49
N SER A 47 1.64 -13.61 11.60
CA SER A 47 0.79 -14.79 11.70
C SER A 47 -0.67 -14.40 11.96
N ARG A 48 -1.62 -15.28 11.56
CA ARG A 48 -3.05 -15.08 11.81
C ARG A 48 -3.35 -14.88 13.30
N THR A 49 -2.71 -15.67 14.15
CA THR A 49 -2.88 -15.60 15.60
C THR A 49 -2.38 -14.27 16.15
N MET A 50 -1.20 -13.83 15.71
CA MET A 50 -0.62 -12.54 16.13
C MET A 50 -1.49 -11.37 15.68
N LEU A 51 -1.99 -11.39 14.43
CA LEU A 51 -2.89 -10.34 13.93
C LEU A 51 -4.19 -10.29 14.74
N ALA A 52 -4.80 -11.45 15.00
CA ALA A 52 -6.03 -11.53 15.80
C ALA A 52 -5.82 -10.99 17.22
N GLN A 53 -4.70 -11.35 17.86
CA GLN A 53 -4.34 -10.86 19.19
C GLN A 53 -4.15 -9.34 19.17
N ARG A 54 -3.40 -8.79 18.22
CA ARG A 54 -3.18 -7.32 18.09
C ARG A 54 -4.49 -6.57 17.88
N LEU A 55 -5.34 -7.05 17.00
CA LEU A 55 -6.64 -6.42 16.75
C LEU A 55 -7.53 -6.42 17.99
N LYS A 56 -7.49 -7.51 18.78
CA LYS A 56 -8.20 -7.55 20.07
C LYS A 56 -7.62 -6.51 21.05
N GLU A 57 -6.31 -6.48 21.23
CA GLU A 57 -5.65 -5.55 22.15
C GLU A 57 -5.89 -4.08 21.75
N MET A 58 -5.90 -3.77 20.44
CA MET A 58 -6.21 -2.44 19.95
C MET A 58 -7.70 -2.08 20.12
N ALA A 59 -8.60 -3.05 20.05
CA ALA A 59 -10.02 -2.84 20.34
C ALA A 59 -10.27 -2.63 21.82
N ASP A 60 -9.61 -3.42 22.69
CA ASP A 60 -9.67 -3.27 24.15
C ASP A 60 -9.09 -1.91 24.61
N ALA A 61 -8.13 -1.35 23.86
CA ALA A 61 -7.58 0.00 24.06
C ALA A 61 -8.39 1.11 23.36
N GLU A 62 -9.53 0.79 22.77
CA GLU A 62 -10.42 1.72 22.07
C GLU A 62 -9.76 2.48 20.89
N VAL A 63 -8.65 1.96 20.34
CA VAL A 63 -7.97 2.51 19.16
C VAL A 63 -8.69 2.13 17.88
N ILE A 64 -9.27 0.93 17.84
CA ILE A 64 -10.06 0.45 16.71
C ILE A 64 -11.45 -0.01 17.16
N SER A 65 -12.39 0.04 16.24
CA SER A 65 -13.71 -0.59 16.39
C SER A 65 -13.86 -1.73 15.38
N ILE A 66 -14.59 -2.76 15.80
CA ILE A 66 -14.90 -3.95 15.01
C ILE A 66 -16.38 -3.87 14.63
N VAL A 67 -16.67 -3.82 13.35
CA VAL A 67 -18.04 -3.74 12.85
C VAL A 67 -18.32 -4.92 11.90
N PRO A 68 -19.52 -5.52 11.96
CA PRO A 68 -19.91 -6.55 10.99
C PRO A 68 -19.86 -5.97 9.56
N LYS A 69 -19.50 -6.81 8.59
CA LYS A 69 -19.65 -6.42 7.17
C LYS A 69 -21.13 -6.27 6.82
N ALA A 70 -21.47 -5.21 6.09
CA ALA A 70 -22.81 -5.00 5.58
C ALA A 70 -23.29 -6.13 4.64
N GLN A 71 -22.32 -6.76 3.93
CA GLN A 71 -22.60 -7.89 3.05
C GLN A 71 -21.56 -8.99 3.26
N GLY A 72 -21.99 -10.26 3.27
CA GLY A 72 -21.15 -11.42 3.48
C GLY A 72 -20.82 -11.69 4.95
N ARG A 73 -19.87 -12.60 5.21
CA ARG A 73 -19.44 -13.00 6.56
C ARG A 73 -18.19 -12.26 6.99
N GLY A 74 -18.05 -11.99 8.30
CA GLY A 74 -16.85 -11.44 8.93
C GLY A 74 -16.99 -9.97 9.30
N ASN A 75 -15.87 -9.41 9.78
CA ASN A 75 -15.81 -8.08 10.34
C ASN A 75 -14.94 -7.15 9.49
N LEU A 76 -15.20 -5.85 9.62
CA LEU A 76 -14.32 -4.76 9.24
C LEU A 76 -13.73 -4.14 10.50
N TYR A 77 -12.46 -3.78 10.41
CA TYR A 77 -11.73 -3.03 11.42
C TYR A 77 -11.58 -1.60 10.95
N ARG A 78 -11.84 -0.64 11.80
CA ARG A 78 -11.69 0.79 11.50
C ARG A 78 -11.11 1.54 12.68
N LEU A 79 -10.45 2.64 12.45
CA LEU A 79 -10.00 3.53 13.51
C LEU A 79 -11.20 4.16 14.24
N THR A 80 -11.08 4.32 15.55
CA THR A 80 -11.94 5.18 16.36
C THR A 80 -11.43 6.63 16.28
N PRO A 81 -12.08 7.62 16.87
CA PRO A 81 -11.51 8.96 17.00
C PRO A 81 -10.12 8.95 17.65
N ALA A 82 -9.91 8.17 18.72
CA ALA A 82 -8.60 8.00 19.36
C ALA A 82 -7.58 7.33 18.42
N GLY A 83 -8.03 6.40 17.59
CA GLY A 83 -7.18 5.78 16.56
C GLY A 83 -6.81 6.73 15.43
N GLU A 84 -7.72 7.63 15.03
CA GLU A 84 -7.43 8.65 14.01
C GLU A 84 -6.37 9.65 14.49
N ASP A 85 -6.28 9.92 15.77
CA ASP A 85 -5.24 10.77 16.36
C ASP A 85 -3.82 10.15 16.24
N PHE A 86 -3.70 8.85 15.97
CA PHE A 86 -2.42 8.24 15.62
C PHE A 86 -1.98 8.53 14.17
N ARG A 87 -2.88 8.96 13.27
CA ARG A 87 -2.54 9.25 11.87
C ARG A 87 -1.33 10.17 11.70
N PRO A 88 -1.27 11.37 12.33
CA PRO A 88 -0.10 12.22 12.23
C PRO A 88 1.17 11.58 12.79
N ILE A 89 1.07 10.72 13.79
CA ILE A 89 2.23 10.00 14.34
C ILE A 89 2.77 9.01 13.31
N ILE A 90 1.90 8.24 12.63
CA ILE A 90 2.30 7.32 11.57
C ILE A 90 2.91 8.08 10.37
N GLU A 91 2.37 9.24 10.01
CA GLU A 91 2.95 10.09 8.97
C GLU A 91 4.36 10.58 9.35
N GLN A 92 4.57 10.99 10.60
CA GLN A 92 5.89 11.39 11.11
C GLN A 92 6.87 10.20 11.18
N MET A 93 6.42 9.03 11.61
CA MET A 93 7.23 7.79 11.56
C MET A 93 7.65 7.46 10.12
N SER A 94 6.74 7.60 9.16
CA SER A 94 7.03 7.39 7.74
C SER A 94 8.06 8.41 7.23
N ALA A 95 7.89 9.70 7.54
CA ALA A 95 8.81 10.74 7.15
C ALA A 95 10.22 10.53 7.75
N TRP A 96 10.29 10.13 9.02
CA TRP A 96 11.53 9.77 9.68
C TRP A 96 12.21 8.57 9.01
N GLY A 97 11.45 7.50 8.77
CA GLY A 97 11.94 6.30 8.09
C GLY A 97 12.48 6.60 6.69
N GLN A 98 11.75 7.38 5.89
CA GLN A 98 12.21 7.80 4.56
C GLN A 98 13.51 8.62 4.62
N ARG A 99 13.71 9.41 5.66
CA ARG A 99 14.90 10.24 5.80
C ARG A 99 16.12 9.45 6.24
N TRP A 100 15.95 8.51 7.17
CA TRP A 100 17.06 7.91 7.90
C TRP A 100 17.29 6.43 7.62
N THR A 101 16.32 5.72 6.99
CA THR A 101 16.38 4.26 6.75
C THR A 101 16.08 3.93 5.29
N GLN A 102 16.87 4.51 4.36
CA GLN A 102 16.65 4.34 2.91
C GLN A 102 17.18 3.05 2.32
N SER A 103 17.87 2.21 3.09
CA SER A 103 18.32 0.91 2.63
C SER A 103 17.12 -0.03 2.45
N ILE A 104 17.11 -0.77 1.35
CA ILE A 104 16.12 -1.82 1.08
C ILE A 104 16.92 -3.09 0.86
N ALA A 105 16.76 -4.06 1.76
CA ALA A 105 17.38 -5.36 1.62
C ALA A 105 16.70 -6.18 0.52
N PRO A 106 17.42 -7.06 -0.20
CA PRO A 106 16.84 -7.86 -1.28
C PRO A 106 15.61 -8.69 -0.85
N GLU A 107 15.59 -9.20 0.37
CA GLU A 107 14.48 -9.96 0.96
C GLU A 107 13.23 -9.13 1.24
N GLU A 108 13.37 -7.80 1.37
CA GLU A 108 12.26 -6.86 1.57
C GLU A 108 11.56 -6.52 0.25
N LEU A 109 12.19 -6.86 -0.89
CA LEU A 109 11.61 -6.59 -2.21
C LEU A 109 10.39 -7.49 -2.45
N ASP A 110 9.23 -6.85 -2.51
CA ASP A 110 7.96 -7.52 -2.74
C ASP A 110 7.14 -6.80 -3.81
N PRO A 111 6.97 -7.39 -5.00
CA PRO A 111 6.17 -6.78 -6.06
C PRO A 111 4.71 -6.55 -5.66
N VAL A 112 4.16 -7.41 -4.79
CA VAL A 112 2.78 -7.29 -4.29
C VAL A 112 2.67 -6.02 -3.45
N LEU A 113 3.54 -5.87 -2.44
CA LEU A 113 3.54 -4.69 -1.57
C LEU A 113 3.79 -3.41 -2.37
N LEU A 114 4.71 -3.45 -3.35
CA LEU A 114 4.97 -2.32 -4.23
C LEU A 114 3.73 -1.91 -5.03
N MET A 115 3.10 -2.84 -5.74
CA MET A 115 1.98 -2.53 -6.64
C MET A 115 0.72 -2.12 -5.89
N PHE A 116 0.40 -2.80 -4.80
CA PHE A 116 -0.75 -2.42 -3.96
C PHE A 116 -0.49 -1.14 -3.17
N GLY A 117 0.75 -0.92 -2.70
CA GLY A 117 1.15 0.32 -2.06
C GLY A 117 1.07 1.51 -3.02
N ALA A 118 1.55 1.34 -4.25
CA ALA A 118 1.46 2.36 -5.30
C ALA A 118 -0.01 2.68 -5.65
N ARG A 119 -0.86 1.66 -5.80
CA ARG A 119 -2.30 1.86 -6.04
C ARG A 119 -2.97 2.69 -4.95
N ARG A 120 -2.64 2.46 -3.68
CA ARG A 120 -3.23 3.18 -2.54
C ARG A 120 -2.88 4.66 -2.51
N GLN A 121 -1.79 5.07 -3.16
CA GLN A 121 -1.38 6.46 -3.25
C GLN A 121 -2.10 7.21 -4.38
N ILE A 122 -2.84 6.51 -5.24
CA ILE A 122 -3.56 7.11 -6.36
C ILE A 122 -4.78 7.87 -5.82
N ASP A 123 -4.83 9.16 -6.12
CA ASP A 123 -6.02 9.97 -5.86
C ASP A 123 -7.13 9.58 -6.85
N LEU A 124 -8.19 8.97 -6.31
CA LEU A 124 -9.33 8.52 -7.12
C LEU A 124 -10.10 9.70 -7.76
N ALA A 125 -10.03 10.90 -7.17
CA ALA A 125 -10.64 12.10 -7.75
C ALA A 125 -9.93 12.55 -9.02
N ALA A 126 -8.63 12.25 -9.13
CA ALA A 126 -7.78 12.58 -10.29
C ALA A 126 -7.88 11.57 -11.44
N LEU A 127 -8.73 10.54 -11.33
CA LEU A 127 -8.87 9.52 -12.38
C LEU A 127 -9.50 10.09 -13.65
N PRO A 128 -9.04 9.66 -14.84
CA PRO A 128 -9.62 10.04 -16.12
C PRO A 128 -11.02 9.43 -16.31
N ALA A 129 -11.79 9.98 -17.23
CA ALA A 129 -13.09 9.41 -17.59
C ALA A 129 -12.95 8.07 -18.35
N GLY A 130 -11.89 7.89 -19.12
CA GLY A 130 -11.61 6.68 -19.90
C GLY A 130 -10.80 5.65 -19.10
N ARG A 131 -10.73 4.43 -19.64
CA ARG A 131 -9.85 3.38 -19.12
C ARG A 131 -8.44 3.59 -19.65
N THR A 132 -7.44 3.39 -18.80
CA THR A 132 -6.02 3.30 -19.17
C THR A 132 -5.44 2.05 -18.52
N VAL A 133 -4.75 1.24 -19.29
CA VAL A 133 -4.16 -0.02 -18.84
C VAL A 133 -2.64 0.04 -18.97
N ILE A 134 -1.94 -0.13 -17.89
CA ILE A 134 -0.48 -0.09 -17.85
C ILE A 134 0.04 -1.44 -17.39
N ARG A 135 0.89 -2.05 -18.21
CA ARG A 135 1.59 -3.29 -17.87
C ARG A 135 2.94 -2.97 -17.26
N PHE A 136 3.28 -3.65 -16.18
CA PHE A 136 4.60 -3.62 -15.55
C PHE A 136 5.31 -4.94 -15.77
N GLU A 137 6.60 -4.86 -16.10
CA GLU A 137 7.50 -5.98 -16.29
C GLU A 137 8.72 -5.80 -15.38
N PHE A 138 8.74 -6.50 -14.25
CA PHE A 138 9.83 -6.37 -13.30
C PHE A 138 10.94 -7.39 -13.57
N ARG A 139 12.19 -6.91 -13.58
CA ARG A 139 13.42 -7.70 -13.48
C ARG A 139 13.87 -7.72 -12.03
N GLY A 140 14.77 -8.64 -11.66
CA GLY A 140 15.28 -8.72 -10.29
C GLY A 140 14.25 -9.19 -9.25
N VAL A 141 13.14 -9.80 -9.68
CA VAL A 141 12.14 -10.37 -8.76
C VAL A 141 12.75 -11.57 -8.04
N PRO A 142 12.64 -11.68 -6.69
CA PRO A 142 13.13 -12.82 -5.93
C PRO A 142 12.61 -14.15 -6.50
N LYS A 143 13.45 -15.21 -6.53
CA LYS A 143 13.09 -16.51 -7.13
C LYS A 143 11.77 -17.08 -6.59
N ALA A 144 11.53 -16.97 -5.28
CA ALA A 144 10.29 -17.40 -4.64
C ALA A 144 9.02 -16.68 -5.15
N LYS A 145 9.20 -15.47 -5.75
CA LYS A 145 8.13 -14.61 -6.27
C LYS A 145 8.18 -14.47 -7.79
N ALA A 146 8.89 -15.34 -8.51
CA ALA A 146 9.12 -15.22 -9.96
C ALA A 146 7.83 -15.10 -10.80
N LYS A 147 6.72 -15.71 -10.34
CA LYS A 147 5.39 -15.59 -10.98
C LYS A 147 4.80 -14.17 -10.90
N GLN A 148 5.36 -13.32 -10.03
CA GLN A 148 4.90 -11.93 -9.81
C GLN A 148 5.74 -10.92 -10.62
N ARG A 149 6.30 -11.35 -11.73
CA ARG A 149 7.10 -10.52 -12.63
C ARG A 149 6.23 -9.55 -13.45
N TYR A 150 5.01 -9.93 -13.76
CA TYR A 150 4.11 -9.16 -14.61
C TYR A 150 2.89 -8.69 -13.81
N TRP A 151 2.53 -7.41 -14.01
CA TRP A 151 1.41 -6.76 -13.36
C TRP A 151 0.68 -5.87 -14.33
N TRP A 152 -0.61 -5.68 -14.09
CA TRP A 152 -1.44 -4.72 -14.82
C TRP A 152 -2.09 -3.79 -13.83
N LEU A 153 -2.00 -2.48 -14.08
CA LEU A 153 -2.73 -1.43 -13.41
C LEU A 153 -3.82 -0.95 -14.35
N VAL A 154 -5.07 -1.22 -14.00
CA VAL A 154 -6.24 -0.75 -14.74
C VAL A 154 -6.74 0.50 -14.04
N ILE A 155 -6.65 1.63 -14.73
CA ILE A 155 -7.00 2.96 -14.24
C ILE A 155 -8.31 3.36 -14.90
N GLN A 156 -9.40 3.40 -14.15
CA GLN A 156 -10.69 3.90 -14.62
C GLN A 156 -11.57 4.32 -13.43
N ARG A 157 -12.52 5.23 -13.67
CA ARG A 157 -13.50 5.56 -12.62
C ARG A 157 -14.46 4.41 -12.37
N PRO A 158 -14.93 4.19 -11.11
CA PRO A 158 -14.63 4.97 -9.92
C PRO A 158 -13.36 4.52 -9.18
N GLU A 159 -12.66 3.51 -9.65
CA GLU A 159 -11.54 2.88 -8.92
C GLU A 159 -10.41 2.44 -9.84
N THR A 160 -9.29 2.04 -9.22
CA THR A 160 -8.15 1.44 -9.91
C THR A 160 -7.99 -0.01 -9.46
N GLU A 161 -7.59 -0.89 -10.37
CA GLU A 161 -7.34 -2.29 -10.06
C GLU A 161 -5.89 -2.67 -10.36
N VAL A 162 -5.33 -3.55 -9.51
CA VAL A 162 -4.02 -4.17 -9.73
C VAL A 162 -4.23 -5.65 -9.97
N CYS A 163 -3.79 -6.14 -11.13
CA CYS A 163 -3.99 -7.51 -11.56
C CYS A 163 -2.65 -8.23 -11.76
N LEU A 164 -2.56 -9.48 -11.27
CA LEU A 164 -1.44 -10.41 -11.52
C LEU A 164 -1.57 -11.16 -12.85
N LYS A 165 -2.77 -11.22 -13.40
CA LYS A 165 -3.08 -11.85 -14.69
C LYS A 165 -3.56 -10.80 -15.65
N ASN A 166 -3.30 -11.03 -16.94
CA ASN A 166 -3.82 -10.17 -17.98
C ASN A 166 -5.33 -9.99 -17.83
N PRO A 167 -5.83 -8.76 -17.63
CA PRO A 167 -7.25 -8.47 -17.46
C PRO A 167 -8.05 -8.56 -18.76
N GLY A 168 -7.39 -8.81 -19.91
CA GLY A 168 -8.04 -8.93 -21.23
C GLY A 168 -8.28 -7.61 -21.95
N PHE A 169 -7.71 -6.52 -21.46
CA PHE A 169 -7.79 -5.21 -22.09
C PHE A 169 -6.53 -4.92 -22.91
N GLU A 170 -6.67 -4.06 -23.91
CA GLU A 170 -5.54 -3.50 -24.64
C GLU A 170 -4.63 -2.73 -23.67
N VAL A 171 -3.31 -2.85 -23.85
CA VAL A 171 -2.30 -2.23 -23.00
C VAL A 171 -1.86 -0.92 -23.63
N ASP A 172 -2.14 0.20 -22.96
CA ASP A 172 -1.80 1.54 -23.46
C ASP A 172 -0.32 1.88 -23.27
N ALA A 173 0.29 1.37 -22.20
CA ALA A 173 1.72 1.57 -21.95
C ALA A 173 2.33 0.39 -21.18
N VAL A 174 3.64 0.24 -21.34
CA VAL A 174 4.45 -0.78 -20.64
C VAL A 174 5.57 -0.09 -19.87
N VAL A 175 5.74 -0.50 -18.62
CA VAL A 175 6.86 -0.11 -17.76
C VAL A 175 7.75 -1.31 -17.56
N THR A 176 8.98 -1.24 -18.06
CA THR A 176 10.01 -2.26 -17.81
C THR A 176 11.03 -1.71 -16.83
N ALA A 177 11.21 -2.36 -15.70
CA ALA A 177 12.07 -1.85 -14.64
C ALA A 177 12.72 -2.99 -13.83
N ASP A 178 13.86 -2.71 -13.22
CA ASP A 178 14.35 -3.48 -12.10
C ASP A 178 13.47 -3.20 -10.86
N LEU A 179 13.09 -4.26 -10.13
CA LEU A 179 12.17 -4.15 -9.00
C LEU A 179 12.68 -3.22 -7.91
N ALA A 180 13.97 -3.35 -7.53
CA ALA A 180 14.57 -2.51 -6.50
C ALA A 180 14.60 -1.04 -6.94
N THR A 181 14.97 -0.80 -8.19
CA THR A 181 15.02 0.55 -8.77
C THR A 181 13.64 1.19 -8.81
N PHE A 182 12.62 0.46 -9.26
CA PHE A 182 11.26 1.00 -9.31
C PHE A 182 10.68 1.24 -7.92
N THR A 183 10.98 0.36 -6.96
CA THR A 183 10.63 0.57 -5.55
C THR A 183 11.25 1.86 -5.01
N ARG A 184 12.54 2.09 -5.25
CA ARG A 184 13.23 3.32 -4.85
C ARG A 184 12.65 4.57 -5.51
N LEU A 185 12.24 4.46 -6.79
CA LEU A 185 11.59 5.56 -7.53
C LEU A 185 10.22 5.90 -6.92
N VAL A 186 9.39 4.90 -6.65
CA VAL A 186 8.06 5.09 -6.04
C VAL A 186 8.20 5.69 -4.63
N LEU A 187 9.20 5.28 -3.87
CA LEU A 187 9.50 5.85 -2.55
C LEU A 187 10.16 7.24 -2.59
N GLY A 188 10.58 7.70 -3.76
CA GLY A 188 11.23 9.01 -3.92
C GLY A 188 12.73 9.02 -3.61
N TYR A 189 13.36 7.88 -3.39
CA TYR A 189 14.80 7.78 -3.09
C TYR A 189 15.69 8.05 -4.29
N VAL A 190 15.16 7.90 -5.50
CA VAL A 190 15.79 8.23 -6.78
C VAL A 190 14.83 9.04 -7.63
N GLY A 191 15.37 9.85 -8.55
CA GLY A 191 14.56 10.64 -9.46
C GLY A 191 14.34 9.97 -10.82
N LEU A 192 13.23 10.33 -11.46
CA LEU A 192 12.87 9.81 -12.79
C LEU A 192 13.95 10.11 -13.84
N ARG A 193 14.54 11.32 -13.82
CA ARG A 193 15.63 11.70 -14.72
C ARG A 193 16.85 10.77 -14.61
N GLU A 194 17.23 10.42 -13.38
CA GLU A 194 18.36 9.53 -13.13
C GLU A 194 18.09 8.13 -13.68
N VAL A 195 16.95 7.54 -13.33
CA VAL A 195 16.64 6.14 -13.70
C VAL A 195 16.42 5.97 -15.20
N LEU A 196 15.89 7.00 -15.88
CA LEU A 196 15.76 7.01 -17.35
C LEU A 196 17.12 7.18 -18.02
N GLY A 197 17.95 8.14 -17.57
CA GLY A 197 19.28 8.38 -18.11
C GLY A 197 20.19 7.15 -18.00
N ARG A 198 20.03 6.36 -16.92
CA ARG A 198 20.76 5.10 -16.70
C ARG A 198 20.09 3.86 -17.30
N ARG A 199 18.96 4.02 -18.00
CA ARG A 199 18.17 2.93 -18.62
C ARG A 199 17.73 1.85 -17.62
N LEU A 200 17.54 2.22 -16.36
CA LEU A 200 17.09 1.31 -15.30
C LEU A 200 15.57 1.13 -15.29
N VAL A 201 14.85 2.13 -15.83
CA VAL A 201 13.41 2.10 -16.09
C VAL A 201 13.20 2.51 -17.54
N ALA A 202 12.32 1.83 -18.24
CA ALA A 202 11.91 2.15 -19.59
C ALA A 202 10.38 2.21 -19.68
N PHE A 203 9.90 3.18 -20.43
CA PHE A 203 8.48 3.32 -20.77
C PHE A 203 8.32 3.13 -22.27
N SER A 204 7.25 2.45 -22.69
CA SER A 204 6.86 2.31 -24.10
C SER A 204 5.33 2.38 -24.23
N GLY A 205 4.84 2.82 -25.38
CA GLY A 205 3.41 2.99 -25.65
C GLY A 205 2.97 4.44 -25.62
N SER A 206 1.72 4.70 -25.28
CA SER A 206 1.09 6.01 -25.29
C SER A 206 1.76 6.99 -24.33
N GLU A 207 2.23 8.14 -24.84
CA GLU A 207 2.78 9.22 -24.01
C GLU A 207 1.77 9.74 -22.99
N ALA A 208 0.49 9.81 -23.36
CA ALA A 208 -0.57 10.23 -22.46
C ALA A 208 -0.74 9.26 -21.29
N ALA A 209 -0.68 7.94 -21.54
CA ALA A 209 -0.76 6.92 -20.49
C ALA A 209 0.46 6.96 -19.58
N ILE A 210 1.66 7.16 -20.12
CA ILE A 210 2.89 7.31 -19.34
C ILE A 210 2.84 8.56 -18.45
N ALA A 211 2.42 9.71 -19.02
CA ALA A 211 2.27 10.94 -18.26
C ALA A 211 1.23 10.82 -17.16
N LEU A 212 0.11 10.16 -17.43
CA LEU A 212 -0.92 9.84 -16.45
C LEU A 212 -0.34 9.01 -15.30
N LEU A 213 0.38 7.92 -15.60
CA LEU A 213 1.02 7.08 -14.59
C LEU A 213 1.97 7.88 -13.70
N CYS A 214 2.89 8.64 -14.32
CA CYS A 214 3.88 9.44 -13.58
C CYS A 214 3.21 10.42 -12.63
N ARG A 215 2.11 11.04 -13.07
CA ARG A 215 1.31 11.97 -12.25
C ARG A 215 0.60 11.25 -11.11
N LEU A 216 -0.12 10.15 -11.39
CA LEU A 216 -0.88 9.40 -10.38
C LEU A 216 0.01 8.77 -9.31
N LEU A 217 1.16 8.25 -9.69
CA LEU A 217 2.15 7.72 -8.74
C LEU A 217 3.06 8.81 -8.17
N GLN A 218 2.88 10.07 -8.58
CA GLN A 218 3.71 11.20 -8.13
C GLN A 218 5.20 10.88 -8.25
N LEU A 219 5.63 10.31 -9.38
CA LEU A 219 7.01 9.94 -9.59
C LEU A 219 7.90 11.20 -9.64
N PRO A 220 8.89 11.32 -8.75
CA PRO A 220 9.68 12.55 -8.63
C PRO A 220 10.69 12.67 -9.77
N GLN A 221 10.89 13.88 -10.29
CA GLN A 221 11.92 14.16 -11.30
C GLN A 221 13.34 14.05 -10.73
N GLN A 222 13.50 14.37 -9.44
CA GLN A 222 14.73 14.28 -8.66
C GLN A 222 14.42 13.61 -7.31
N PRO A 223 15.42 13.05 -6.62
CA PRO A 223 15.20 12.50 -5.29
C PRO A 223 14.49 13.51 -4.39
N THR A 224 13.47 13.07 -3.69
CA THR A 224 12.67 13.92 -2.80
C THR A 224 12.17 13.12 -1.61
N GLN A 225 11.99 13.80 -0.49
CA GLN A 225 11.27 13.20 0.63
C GLN A 225 9.78 13.24 0.30
N LYS A 226 9.22 12.09 -0.06
CA LYS A 226 7.77 11.97 -0.20
C LYS A 226 7.14 12.02 1.18
N THR A 227 6.32 13.03 1.44
CA THR A 227 5.45 13.00 2.61
C THR A 227 4.36 11.97 2.34
N PHE A 228 4.38 10.88 3.08
CA PHE A 228 3.31 9.90 3.05
C PHE A 228 2.07 10.56 3.69
N ARG A 229 1.09 10.91 2.89
CA ARG A 229 -0.18 11.46 3.38
C ARG A 229 -1.28 10.47 3.05
N PHE A 230 -2.10 10.16 4.04
CA PHE A 230 -3.29 9.36 3.83
C PHE A 230 -4.36 10.25 3.21
N SER A 231 -4.70 10.03 1.94
CA SER A 231 -5.78 10.80 1.30
C SER A 231 -7.12 10.46 1.96
N SER A 232 -7.84 11.48 2.40
CA SER A 232 -9.18 11.36 3.01
C SER A 232 -10.25 10.81 2.06
N GLY A 233 -9.97 10.74 0.76
CA GLY A 233 -10.91 10.27 -0.27
C GLY A 233 -11.15 8.76 -0.27
N PHE A 234 -10.28 7.94 0.32
CA PHE A 234 -10.43 6.49 0.31
C PHE A 234 -11.51 5.98 1.27
N ALA A 235 -11.77 6.71 2.35
CA ALA A 235 -12.79 6.33 3.34
C ALA A 235 -14.22 6.35 2.75
N ALA A 236 -14.49 7.19 1.76
CA ALA A 236 -15.81 7.29 1.12
C ALA A 236 -16.04 6.21 0.04
N ALA A 237 -14.99 5.72 -0.60
CA ALA A 237 -15.09 4.72 -1.67
C ALA A 237 -15.25 3.27 -1.17
N VAL A 238 -14.88 2.98 0.08
CA VAL A 238 -14.94 1.64 0.66
C VAL A 238 -16.33 1.27 1.21
N ALA A 239 -17.30 2.17 1.16
CA ALA A 239 -18.68 1.89 1.58
C ALA A 239 -19.43 0.86 0.71
N ALA A 240 -18.86 0.43 -0.43
CA ALA A 240 -19.42 -0.62 -1.29
C ALA A 240 -18.31 -1.52 -1.89
N PRO A 241 -17.83 -2.57 -1.18
CA PRO A 241 -16.93 -3.50 -1.83
C PRO A 241 -17.73 -4.46 -2.71
N LYS A 242 -17.78 -4.21 -4.00
CA LYS A 242 -17.89 -5.32 -4.95
C LYS A 242 -16.57 -6.08 -4.87
N ARG A 243 -16.59 -7.33 -4.40
CA ARG A 243 -15.44 -8.23 -4.48
C ARG A 243 -14.98 -8.28 -5.94
N SER A 244 -13.87 -7.63 -6.25
CA SER A 244 -13.18 -7.92 -7.49
C SER A 244 -12.76 -9.39 -7.42
N ALA A 245 -13.03 -10.14 -8.47
CA ALA A 245 -12.66 -11.55 -8.60
C ALA A 245 -11.14 -11.79 -8.45
N ALA A 246 -10.34 -10.73 -8.47
CA ALA A 246 -8.90 -10.76 -8.27
C ALA A 246 -8.50 -11.05 -6.81
N THR A 247 -9.18 -10.50 -5.80
CA THR A 247 -8.85 -10.75 -4.38
C THR A 247 -9.16 -12.19 -3.97
N ALA A 248 -10.21 -12.78 -4.56
CA ALA A 248 -10.57 -14.18 -4.30
C ALA A 248 -9.62 -15.19 -4.97
N ARG A 249 -8.89 -14.78 -6.02
CA ARG A 249 -7.98 -15.66 -6.78
C ARG A 249 -6.54 -15.68 -6.25
N ILE A 250 -6.13 -14.70 -5.45
CA ILE A 250 -4.78 -14.64 -4.84
C ILE A 250 -4.71 -15.56 -3.62
N ALA A 251 -5.81 -15.73 -2.87
CA ALA A 251 -5.88 -16.66 -1.73
C ALA A 251 -5.75 -18.15 -2.09
N ALA A 252 -5.79 -18.49 -3.38
CA ALA A 252 -5.67 -19.87 -3.89
C ALA A 252 -4.26 -20.23 -4.39
N VAL A 253 -3.25 -19.36 -4.21
CA VAL A 253 -1.88 -19.56 -4.69
C VAL A 253 -0.83 -19.38 -3.57
N ALA A 254 -1.28 -19.24 -2.31
CA ALA A 254 -0.42 -19.26 -1.12
C ALA A 254 -0.46 -20.64 -0.45
#